data_684c7ac5f696a131335c2d2dfbbee560
#
_entry.id   684c7ac5f696a131335c2d2dfbbee560
#
_cell.length_a   1.000
_cell.length_b   1.000
_cell.length_c   1.000
_cell.angle_alpha   90.00
_cell.angle_beta   90.00
_cell.angle_gamma   90.00
#
_symmetry.space_group_name_H-M   'P 1'
#
loop_
_entity.id
_entity.type
_entity.pdbx_description
1 polymer ?
#
loop_
_entity_poly.entity_id
_entity_poly.type
_entity_poly.pdbx_seq_one_letter_code
_entity_poly.pdbx_strand_id
1 'polypeptide(L)' 'VAELERKAIAATLKAHGGNKLATARQLGISRATLYGRLENPE' A
#
# COMPACT_ATOMS: atom_id res chain seq x y z
N VAL A 1 7.95 11.87 -2.11
CA VAL A 1 6.88 12.49 -1.35
C VAL A 1 5.78 11.49 -1.09
N ALA A 2 5.19 11.57 0.10
CA ALA A 2 4.23 10.57 0.58
C ALA A 2 3.02 10.43 -0.36
N GLU A 3 2.65 11.48 -1.03
CA GLU A 3 1.49 11.44 -1.91
C GLU A 3 1.70 10.48 -3.07
N LEU A 4 2.87 10.51 -3.68
CA LEU A 4 3.16 9.59 -4.77
C LEU A 4 3.20 8.16 -4.29
N GLU A 5 3.77 7.95 -3.11
CA GLU A 5 3.80 6.61 -2.52
C GLU A 5 2.40 6.08 -2.29
N ARG A 6 1.54 6.92 -1.74
CA ARG A 6 0.17 6.50 -1.46
C ARG A 6 -0.58 6.15 -2.73
N LYS A 7 -0.37 6.93 -3.77
CA LYS A 7 -1.02 6.63 -5.05
C LYS A 7 -0.55 5.30 -5.61
N ALA A 8 0.75 5.04 -5.53
CA ALA A 8 1.29 3.77 -6.02
C ALA A 8 0.73 2.61 -5.22
N ILE A 9 0.67 2.75 -3.89
CA ILE A 9 0.15 1.70 -3.03
C ILE A 9 -1.33 1.49 -3.31
N ALA A 10 -2.09 2.56 -3.44
CA ALA A 10 -3.51 2.45 -3.71
C ALA A 10 -3.78 1.78 -5.05
N ALA A 11 -2.98 2.11 -6.05
CA ALA A 11 -3.13 1.51 -7.37
C ALA A 11 -2.83 0.02 -7.31
N THR A 12 -1.78 -0.35 -6.59
CA THR A 12 -1.41 -1.76 -6.44
C THR A 12 -2.49 -2.50 -5.66
N LEU A 13 -3.00 -1.89 -4.61
CA LEU A 13 -4.08 -2.49 -3.82
C LEU A 13 -5.31 -2.72 -4.68
N LYS A 14 -5.65 -1.76 -5.50
CA LYS A 14 -6.79 -1.88 -6.39
C LYS A 14 -6.58 -3.01 -7.39
N ALA A 15 -5.37 -3.14 -7.90
CA ALA A 15 -5.05 -4.19 -8.85
C ALA A 15 -5.21 -5.58 -8.22
N HIS A 16 -5.06 -5.66 -6.90
CA HIS A 16 -5.22 -6.92 -6.18
C HIS A 16 -6.61 -7.06 -5.57
N GLY A 17 -7.55 -6.25 -6.00
CA GLY A 17 -8.93 -6.36 -5.53
C GLY A 17 -9.10 -6.04 -4.05
N GLY A 18 -8.24 -5.20 -3.51
CA GLY A 18 -8.32 -4.82 -2.11
C GLY A 18 -7.59 -5.77 -1.17
N ASN A 19 -6.85 -6.73 -1.72
CA ASN A 19 -6.11 -7.69 -0.90
C ASN A 19 -4.83 -7.05 -0.39
N LYS A 20 -4.88 -6.60 0.87
CA LYS A 20 -3.75 -5.88 1.45
C LYS A 20 -2.52 -6.76 1.62
N LEU A 21 -2.73 -8.03 1.94
CA LEU A 21 -1.60 -8.94 2.11
C LEU A 21 -0.86 -9.11 0.78
N ALA A 22 -1.59 -9.37 -0.29
CA ALA A 22 -0.98 -9.53 -1.61
C ALA A 22 -0.30 -8.24 -2.04
N THR A 23 -0.92 -7.10 -1.74
CA THR A 23 -0.34 -5.81 -2.08
C THR A 23 0.98 -5.60 -1.36
N ALA A 24 1.03 -5.90 -0.06
CA ALA A 24 2.25 -5.73 0.71
C ALA A 24 3.36 -6.62 0.16
N ARG A 25 3.02 -7.84 -0.20
CA ARG A 25 4.00 -8.77 -0.76
C ARG A 25 4.51 -8.27 -2.12
N GLN A 26 3.62 -7.76 -2.92
CA GLN A 26 4.00 -7.23 -4.23
C GLN A 26 4.97 -6.07 -4.07
N LEU A 27 4.77 -5.24 -3.06
CA LEU A 27 5.61 -4.07 -2.81
C LEU A 27 6.85 -4.41 -2.00
N GLY A 28 6.90 -5.61 -1.44
CA GLY A 28 8.07 -6.02 -0.65
C GLY A 28 8.13 -5.36 0.72
N ILE A 29 6.97 -5.05 1.29
CA ILE A 29 6.89 -4.44 2.62
C ILE A 29 5.99 -5.28 3.52
N SER A 30 6.07 -5.02 4.83
CA SER A 30 5.22 -5.72 5.77
C SER A 30 3.81 -5.14 5.74
N ARG A 31 2.84 -5.93 6.24
CA ARG A 31 1.48 -5.43 6.31
C ARG A 31 1.37 -4.20 7.21
N ALA A 32 2.12 -4.22 8.30
CA ALA A 32 2.10 -3.07 9.22
C ALA A 32 2.54 -1.80 8.50
N THR A 33 3.60 -1.91 7.70
CA THR A 33 4.08 -0.78 6.92
C THR A 33 3.04 -0.33 5.92
N LEU A 34 2.40 -1.30 5.25
CA LEU A 34 1.38 -0.98 4.26
C LEU A 34 0.22 -0.24 4.90
N TYR A 35 -0.25 -0.76 6.03
CA TYR A 35 -1.37 -0.13 6.74
C TYR A 35 -1.01 1.28 7.18
N GLY A 36 0.19 1.44 7.70
CA GLY A 36 0.63 2.76 8.12
C GLY A 36 0.62 3.76 6.99
N ARG A 37 1.07 3.33 5.82
CA ARG A 37 1.11 4.24 4.68
C ARG A 37 -0.28 4.55 4.16
N LEU A 38 -1.22 3.62 4.28
CA LEU A 38 -2.58 3.83 3.82
C LEU A 38 -3.37 4.73 4.76
N GLU A 39 -3.19 4.53 6.07
CA GLU A 39 -3.98 5.24 7.05
C GLU A 39 -3.31 6.52 7.53
N ASN A 40 -2.02 6.58 7.42
CA ASN A 40 -1.26 7.73 7.88
C ASN A 40 -0.58 8.38 6.68
N PRO A 41 -1.24 9.32 6.05
CA PRO A 41 -0.73 9.94 4.83
C PRO A 41 0.53 10.75 5.02
N GLU A 42 0.94 10.93 6.25
CA GLU A 42 2.18 11.62 6.48
C GLU A 42 3.33 10.78 5.97
#